data_4c8a26f8bafa1b5ea4f908f7b8ed63ee
#
_entry.id   4c8a26f8bafa1b5ea4f908f7b8ed63ee
#
_cell.length_a   1.000
_cell.length_b   1.000
_cell.length_c   1.000
_cell.angle_alpha   90.00
_cell.angle_beta   90.00
_cell.angle_gamma   90.00
#
_symmetry.space_group_name_H-M   'P 1'
#
loop_
_entity.id
_entity.type
_entity.pdbx_description
1 polymer ?
#
loop_
_entity_poly.entity_id
_entity_poly.type
_entity_poly.pdbx_seq_one_letter_code
_entity_poly.pdbx_strand_id
1 'polypeptide(L)'
;MISSVAEQYQIHPQTLRLYEREGLIKPSRSDGNTRLYTDEDLELLEVVLHLTRDLGVNLAGVEIVLNMRAKMSEMQRQIEEFVTTLNQEMALRTRPAKREESRHSLIPVVRIR
;
A
#
# COMPACT_ATOMS: atom_id res chain seq x y z
N MET A 1 18.92 -4.06 10.19
CA MET A 1 20.13 -4.58 9.55
C MET A 1 19.74 -5.55 8.47
N ILE A 2 20.44 -5.48 7.37
CA ILE A 2 20.09 -6.36 6.25
C ILE A 2 20.25 -7.83 6.60
N SER A 3 21.29 -8.17 7.36
CA SER A 3 21.50 -9.58 7.69
C SER A 3 20.41 -10.10 8.62
N SER A 4 19.96 -9.29 9.56
CA SER A 4 18.87 -9.70 10.44
C SER A 4 17.58 -9.93 9.69
N VAL A 5 17.26 -9.03 8.77
CA VAL A 5 16.04 -9.17 7.98
C VAL A 5 16.14 -10.38 7.07
N ALA A 6 17.29 -10.55 6.43
CA ALA A 6 17.47 -11.70 5.54
C ALA A 6 17.30 -13.00 6.31
N GLU A 7 17.85 -13.06 7.52
CA GLU A 7 17.73 -14.26 8.33
C GLU A 7 16.29 -14.50 8.74
N GLN A 8 15.61 -13.44 9.15
CA GLN A 8 14.24 -13.55 9.58
C GLN A 8 13.34 -14.11 8.50
N TYR A 9 13.57 -13.72 7.26
CA TYR A 9 12.75 -14.16 6.14
C TYR A 9 13.39 -15.29 5.36
N GLN A 10 14.53 -15.80 5.82
CA GLN A 10 15.17 -16.97 5.24
C GLN A 10 15.54 -16.74 3.77
N ILE A 11 16.13 -15.61 3.50
CA ILE A 11 16.64 -15.31 2.17
C ILE A 11 18.07 -14.83 2.28
N HIS A 12 18.76 -14.89 1.18
CA HIS A 12 20.15 -14.44 1.15
C HIS A 12 20.20 -12.93 1.15
N PRO A 13 21.15 -12.32 1.86
CA PRO A 13 21.24 -10.85 1.84
C PRO A 13 21.41 -10.27 0.44
N GLN A 14 22.03 -11.01 -0.46
CA GLN A 14 22.15 -10.54 -1.83
C GLN A 14 20.79 -10.41 -2.51
N THR A 15 19.84 -11.26 -2.14
CA THR A 15 18.49 -11.14 -2.67
C THR A 15 17.85 -9.83 -2.23
N LEU A 16 18.04 -9.46 -0.97
CA LEU A 16 17.56 -8.18 -0.51
C LEU A 16 18.22 -7.02 -1.24
N ARG A 17 19.52 -7.12 -1.47
CA ARG A 17 20.22 -6.09 -2.23
C ARG A 17 19.71 -5.99 -3.65
N LEU A 18 19.38 -7.12 -4.25
CA LEU A 18 18.80 -7.12 -5.59
C LEU A 18 17.46 -6.39 -5.59
N TYR A 19 16.60 -6.70 -4.63
CA TYR A 19 15.30 -6.03 -4.54
C TYR A 19 15.47 -4.53 -4.32
N GLU A 20 16.44 -4.16 -3.51
CA GLU A 20 16.73 -2.76 -3.28
C GLU A 20 17.21 -2.08 -4.54
N ARG A 21 18.11 -2.75 -5.28
CA ARG A 21 18.64 -2.20 -6.51
C ARG A 21 17.57 -2.02 -7.57
N GLU A 22 16.61 -2.95 -7.62
CA GLU A 22 15.51 -2.85 -8.56
C GLU A 22 14.44 -1.88 -8.13
N GLY A 23 14.56 -1.30 -6.95
CA GLY A 23 13.60 -0.33 -6.49
C GLY A 23 12.35 -0.92 -5.88
N LEU A 24 12.34 -2.21 -5.63
CA LEU A 24 11.17 -2.84 -5.02
C LEU A 24 11.06 -2.54 -3.55
N ILE A 25 12.19 -2.40 -2.88
CA ILE A 25 12.26 -2.11 -1.46
C ILE A 25 13.25 -0.98 -1.28
N LYS A 26 12.90 0.03 -0.51
CA LYS A 26 13.73 1.22 -0.35
C LYS A 26 13.92 1.54 1.13
N PRO A 27 14.80 0.81 1.80
CA PRO A 27 15.04 1.08 3.21
C PRO A 27 15.73 2.43 3.41
N SER A 28 15.49 3.01 4.57
CA SER A 28 16.21 4.21 4.97
C SER A 28 17.61 3.85 5.39
N ARG A 29 18.45 4.86 5.56
CA ARG A 29 19.80 4.67 6.05
C ARG A 29 20.01 5.54 7.28
N SER A 30 20.66 4.96 8.26
CA SER A 30 21.04 5.72 9.44
C SER A 30 22.22 6.62 9.15
N ASP A 31 22.61 7.43 10.12
CA ASP A 31 23.79 8.28 9.97
C ASP A 31 25.03 7.46 9.65
N GLY A 32 25.11 6.25 10.18
CA GLY A 32 26.23 5.37 9.89
C GLY A 32 26.06 4.58 8.62
N ASN A 33 25.11 4.96 7.78
CA ASN A 33 24.85 4.30 6.51
C ASN A 33 24.36 2.87 6.67
N THR A 34 23.72 2.58 7.80
CA THR A 34 23.14 1.28 8.05
C THR A 34 21.70 1.26 7.54
N ARG A 35 21.31 0.16 6.90
CA ARG A 35 19.95 0.02 6.41
C ARG A 35 18.97 -0.07 7.57
N LEU A 36 17.88 0.66 7.44
CA LEU A 36 16.78 0.64 8.41
C LEU A 36 15.51 0.26 7.68
N TYR A 37 14.86 -0.80 8.14
CA TYR A 37 13.63 -1.29 7.53
C TYR A 37 12.46 -0.96 8.45
N THR A 38 11.47 -0.28 7.90
CA THR A 38 10.25 0.02 8.64
C THR A 38 9.30 -1.15 8.57
N ASP A 39 8.23 -1.07 9.35
CA ASP A 39 7.19 -2.09 9.25
C ASP A 39 6.59 -2.14 7.86
N GLU A 40 6.45 -0.99 7.23
CA GLU A 40 5.95 -0.94 5.86
C GLU A 40 6.91 -1.62 4.89
N ASP A 41 8.21 -1.41 5.10
CA ASP A 41 9.20 -2.08 4.28
C ASP A 41 9.09 -3.60 4.42
N LEU A 42 8.88 -4.07 5.64
CA LEU A 42 8.78 -5.50 5.87
C LEU A 42 7.50 -6.08 5.29
N GLU A 43 6.40 -5.35 5.36
CA GLU A 43 5.17 -5.79 4.72
C GLU A 43 5.36 -5.91 3.22
N LEU A 44 6.03 -4.93 2.63
CA LEU A 44 6.30 -4.98 1.20
C LEU A 44 7.19 -6.16 0.86
N LEU A 45 8.18 -6.40 1.69
CA LEU A 45 9.05 -7.57 1.48
C LEU A 45 8.25 -8.86 1.50
N GLU A 46 7.29 -8.97 2.41
CA GLU A 46 6.45 -10.15 2.47
C GLU A 46 5.64 -10.33 1.19
N VAL A 47 5.13 -9.24 0.65
CA VAL A 47 4.40 -9.32 -0.60
C VAL A 47 5.32 -9.78 -1.73
N VAL A 48 6.52 -9.21 -1.79
CA VAL A 48 7.47 -9.59 -2.82
C VAL A 48 7.83 -11.07 -2.71
N LEU A 49 8.07 -11.54 -1.50
CA LEU A 49 8.43 -12.95 -1.31
C LEU A 49 7.27 -13.87 -1.64
N HIS A 50 6.05 -13.46 -1.30
CA HIS A 50 4.88 -14.26 -1.66
C HIS A 50 4.79 -14.40 -3.18
N LEU A 51 4.99 -13.31 -3.90
CA LEU A 51 4.89 -13.35 -5.35
C LEU A 51 6.02 -14.16 -5.97
N THR A 52 7.25 -13.98 -5.49
CA THR A 52 8.39 -14.64 -6.11
C THR A 52 8.56 -16.07 -5.67
N ARG A 53 8.47 -16.31 -4.36
CA ARG A 53 8.77 -17.63 -3.82
C ARG A 53 7.57 -18.56 -3.91
N ASP A 54 6.39 -18.07 -3.53
CA ASP A 54 5.22 -18.93 -3.46
C ASP A 54 4.52 -19.06 -4.80
N LEU A 55 4.48 -18.00 -5.58
CA LEU A 55 3.75 -18.00 -6.84
C LEU A 55 4.64 -18.03 -8.06
N GLY A 56 5.95 -17.93 -7.89
CA GLY A 56 6.87 -18.04 -9.02
C GLY A 56 6.87 -16.87 -9.97
N VAL A 57 6.44 -15.68 -9.51
CA VAL A 57 6.42 -14.50 -10.36
C VAL A 57 7.83 -13.95 -10.47
N ASN A 58 8.26 -13.60 -11.69
CA ASN A 58 9.58 -13.01 -11.85
C ASN A 58 9.56 -11.54 -11.45
N LEU A 59 10.77 -10.94 -11.42
CA LEU A 59 10.87 -9.57 -10.90
C LEU A 59 10.12 -8.55 -11.74
N ALA A 60 10.06 -8.73 -13.04
CA ALA A 60 9.30 -7.81 -13.88
C ALA A 60 7.82 -7.86 -13.50
N GLY A 61 7.30 -9.07 -13.28
CA GLY A 61 5.92 -9.22 -12.85
C GLY A 61 5.67 -8.63 -11.49
N VAL A 62 6.63 -8.80 -10.58
CA VAL A 62 6.51 -8.20 -9.25
C VAL A 62 6.41 -6.69 -9.35
N GLU A 63 7.23 -6.09 -10.19
CA GLU A 63 7.19 -4.65 -10.40
C GLU A 63 5.81 -4.19 -10.85
N ILE A 64 5.24 -4.92 -11.80
CA ILE A 64 3.91 -4.57 -12.30
C ILE A 64 2.87 -4.66 -11.18
N VAL A 65 2.91 -5.74 -10.41
CA VAL A 65 1.94 -5.92 -9.33
C VAL A 65 2.07 -4.81 -8.30
N LEU A 66 3.30 -4.47 -7.93
CA LEU A 66 3.50 -3.43 -6.92
C LEU A 66 3.03 -2.06 -7.43
N ASN A 67 3.27 -1.78 -8.70
CA ASN A 67 2.78 -0.54 -9.28
C ASN A 67 1.26 -0.49 -9.28
N MET A 68 0.63 -1.61 -9.58
CA MET A 68 -0.83 -1.68 -9.57
C MET A 68 -1.37 -1.50 -8.15
N ARG A 69 -0.72 -2.11 -7.17
CA ARG A 69 -1.14 -1.95 -5.80
C ARG A 69 -1.05 -0.50 -5.35
N ALA A 70 0.05 0.17 -5.74
CA ALA A 70 0.21 1.57 -5.38
C ALA A 70 -0.88 2.43 -6.02
N LYS A 71 -1.20 2.15 -7.27
CA LYS A 71 -2.26 2.89 -7.94
C LYS A 71 -3.61 2.64 -7.32
N MET A 72 -3.88 1.39 -6.94
CA MET A 72 -5.14 1.08 -6.28
C MET A 72 -5.27 1.79 -4.94
N SER A 73 -4.18 1.83 -4.17
CA SER A 73 -4.21 2.54 -2.90
C SER A 73 -4.47 4.03 -3.11
N GLU A 74 -3.83 4.61 -4.12
CA GLU A 74 -4.03 6.03 -4.40
C GLU A 74 -5.45 6.31 -4.84
N MET A 75 -6.00 5.45 -5.69
CA MET A 75 -7.38 5.62 -6.13
C MET A 75 -8.34 5.50 -4.95
N GLN A 76 -8.09 4.54 -4.07
CA GLN A 76 -8.93 4.39 -2.90
C GLN A 76 -8.86 5.62 -2.01
N ARG A 77 -7.66 6.19 -1.83
CA ARG A 77 -7.51 7.40 -1.04
C ARG A 77 -8.30 8.55 -1.65
N GLN A 78 -8.24 8.68 -2.98
CA GLN A 78 -8.97 9.75 -3.65
C GLN A 78 -10.47 9.58 -3.48
N ILE A 79 -10.95 8.35 -3.56
CA ILE A 79 -12.37 8.09 -3.36
C ILE A 79 -12.80 8.44 -1.95
N GLU A 80 -11.98 8.07 -0.98
CA GLU A 80 -12.29 8.36 0.41
C GLU A 80 -12.32 9.86 0.67
N GLU A 81 -11.39 10.59 0.07
CA GLU A 81 -11.38 12.05 0.20
C GLU A 81 -12.62 12.66 -0.43
N PHE A 82 -13.00 12.16 -1.60
CA PHE A 82 -14.18 12.66 -2.26
C PHE A 82 -15.43 12.41 -1.42
N VAL A 83 -15.56 11.21 -0.88
CA VAL A 83 -16.72 10.88 -0.04
C VAL A 83 -16.75 11.74 1.21
N THR A 84 -15.58 11.94 1.82
CA THR A 84 -15.51 12.79 3.01
C THR A 84 -15.95 14.21 2.69
N THR A 85 -15.43 14.76 1.60
CA THR A 85 -15.80 16.12 1.20
C THR A 85 -17.29 16.20 0.91
N LEU A 86 -17.81 15.22 0.20
CA LEU A 86 -19.24 15.22 -0.13
C LEU A 86 -20.09 15.17 1.13
N ASN A 87 -19.72 14.32 2.07
CA ASN A 87 -20.46 14.22 3.31
C ASN A 87 -20.42 15.52 4.10
N GLN A 88 -19.26 16.17 4.10
CA GLN A 88 -19.16 17.44 4.80
C GLN A 88 -20.02 18.51 4.13
N GLU A 89 -20.03 18.54 2.82
CA GLU A 89 -20.85 19.50 2.11
C GLU A 89 -22.33 19.26 2.37
N MET A 90 -22.72 18.01 2.34
CA MET A 90 -24.12 17.69 2.58
C MET A 90 -24.53 18.00 4.03
N ALA A 91 -23.62 17.79 4.98
CA ALA A 91 -23.93 18.13 6.37
C ALA A 91 -24.13 19.63 6.53
N LEU A 92 -23.41 20.42 5.75
CA LEU A 92 -23.58 21.86 5.83
C LEU A 92 -24.86 22.35 5.17
N ARG A 93 -25.28 21.69 4.11
CA ARG A 93 -26.42 22.14 3.34
C ARG A 93 -27.74 21.59 3.84
N THR A 94 -27.73 20.29 4.13
CA THR A 94 -28.96 19.65 4.51
C THR A 94 -29.13 19.79 5.99
N ARG A 95 -29.98 20.29 6.48
CA ARG A 95 -30.21 20.36 7.89
C ARG A 95 -30.60 18.98 8.40
N PRO A 96 -30.73 18.84 9.68
CA PRO A 96 -31.01 17.54 10.26
C PRO A 96 -32.19 16.80 9.66
N ALA A 97 -33.13 17.50 9.15
CA ALA A 97 -34.36 16.86 8.68
C ALA A 97 -34.15 15.96 7.49
N LYS A 98 -33.05 16.12 6.78
CA LYS A 98 -32.88 15.39 5.53
C LYS A 98 -31.85 14.33 5.59
N ARG A 99 -31.36 13.97 6.72
CA ARG A 99 -30.24 13.06 6.81
C ARG A 99 -30.56 11.68 6.29
N GLU A 100 -31.73 11.18 6.53
CA GLU A 100 -32.03 9.83 6.15
C GLU A 100 -31.93 9.63 4.66
N GLU A 101 -32.48 10.55 3.92
CA GLU A 101 -32.43 10.40 2.49
C GLU A 101 -31.03 10.46 1.97
N SER A 102 -30.21 11.29 2.56
CA SER A 102 -28.84 11.39 2.14
C SER A 102 -28.12 10.06 2.31
N ARG A 103 -28.37 9.40 3.42
CA ARG A 103 -27.72 8.13 3.65
C ARG A 103 -28.05 7.13 2.56
N HIS A 104 -29.30 7.06 2.19
CA HIS A 104 -29.71 6.08 1.20
C HIS A 104 -29.06 6.33 -0.14
N SER A 105 -28.95 7.57 -0.53
CA SER A 105 -28.41 7.84 -1.85
C SER A 105 -26.91 7.63 -1.89
N LEU A 106 -26.20 7.87 -0.82
CA LEU A 106 -24.74 7.80 -0.86
C LEU A 106 -24.21 6.38 -0.82
N ILE A 107 -24.81 5.54 -0.02
CA ILE A 107 -24.25 4.24 0.23
C ILE A 107 -24.12 3.39 -1.04
N PRO A 108 -25.13 3.30 -1.88
CA PRO A 108 -25.01 2.47 -3.07
C PRO A 108 -23.88 2.92 -3.98
N VAL A 109 -23.69 4.22 -4.09
CA VAL A 109 -22.63 4.73 -4.97
C VAL A 109 -21.27 4.28 -4.49
N VAL A 110 -21.06 4.35 -3.21
CA VAL A 110 -19.75 4.00 -2.66
C VAL A 110 -19.44 2.53 -2.88
N ARG A 111 -20.44 1.69 -2.88
CA ARG A 111 -20.22 0.27 -2.93
C ARG A 111 -19.99 -0.28 -4.31
N ILE A 112 -20.14 0.50 -5.32
CA ILE A 112 -20.01 -0.01 -6.65
C ILE A 112 -18.61 -0.46 -6.94
N ARG A 113 -17.68 0.10 -6.40
CA ARG A 113 -16.34 -0.33 -6.69
C ARG A 113 -16.01 -0.48 -8.12
#